data_757d2e437697e73ea29180e95918ec58
#
_entry.id   757d2e437697e73ea29180e95918ec58
#
_cell.length_a   1.000
_cell.length_b   1.000
_cell.length_c   1.000
_cell.angle_alpha   90.00
_cell.angle_beta   90.00
_cell.angle_gamma   90.00
#
_symmetry.space_group_name_H-M   'P 1'
#
loop_
_entity.id
_entity.type
_entity.pdbx_description
1 polymer ?
#
loop_
_entity_poly.entity_id
_entity_poly.type
_entity_poly.pdbx_seq_one_letter_code
_entity_poly.pdbx_strand_id
1 'polypeptide(L)'
;MKWECINMDFITALPKVARNFDSVFVVVDWFSKRPISIPCYKTTDAAGMAQLFVEHVYQHQGAPTTIVSDCGPQFISDFWSEFCKILGIQLKLSTAHHGQTDGQTEIVNQHIATRIRPFINHHQDNWSELLPMVDFAAAALPSETTLASPFLIDCGYEPWTSFDWHPIDNTLPWDRWVSWEDAQRVVKKMEDIWKTVQQNIEHSQEIQKNSADKHRREPDFQVGDHVWLSMKHYKSDWPSKKLDNQMIGPFQITEQVGHAYWLDLPLTMKIHNMFSP
;
A
#
# COMPACT_ATOMS: atom_id res chain seq x y z
N MET A 1 -1.04 -3.60 -14.51
CA MET A 1 0.26 -3.09 -15.03
C MET A 1 1.01 -2.37 -13.91
N LYS A 2 2.31 -2.05 -14.10
CA LYS A 2 3.07 -1.25 -13.11
C LYS A 2 2.45 0.14 -12.97
N TRP A 3 2.39 0.64 -11.74
CA TRP A 3 1.83 1.93 -11.34
C TRP A 3 0.37 2.17 -11.72
N GLU A 4 -0.36 1.12 -12.07
CA GLU A 4 -1.80 1.18 -12.34
C GLU A 4 -2.62 1.19 -11.06
N CYS A 5 -2.20 0.40 -10.07
CA CYS A 5 -2.80 0.36 -8.75
C CYS A 5 -1.71 0.61 -7.70
N ILE A 6 -1.90 1.61 -6.86
CA ILE A 6 -0.97 1.97 -5.80
C ILE A 6 -1.63 1.95 -4.44
N ASN A 7 -0.82 1.66 -3.41
CA ASN A 7 -1.21 1.82 -2.01
C ASN A 7 -0.57 3.08 -1.46
N MET A 8 -1.30 3.79 -0.60
CA MET A 8 -0.83 4.99 0.08
C MET A 8 -1.11 4.89 1.58
N ASP A 9 -0.15 5.30 2.40
CA ASP A 9 -0.26 5.28 3.86
C ASP A 9 0.67 6.31 4.51
N PHE A 10 0.47 6.58 5.81
CA PHE A 10 1.32 7.45 6.60
C PHE A 10 1.95 6.71 7.78
N ILE A 11 3.27 6.73 7.86
CA ILE A 11 3.99 6.37 9.08
C ILE A 11 4.12 7.62 9.94
N THR A 12 3.38 7.67 11.05
CA THR A 12 3.34 8.82 11.94
C THR A 12 4.10 8.56 13.26
N ALA A 13 4.26 9.61 14.06
CA ALA A 13 4.90 9.56 15.37
C ALA A 13 6.40 9.19 15.33
N LEU A 14 7.10 9.57 14.27
CA LEU A 14 8.54 9.49 14.20
C LEU A 14 9.19 10.67 14.97
N PRO A 15 10.40 10.48 15.50
CA PRO A 15 11.16 11.58 16.10
C PRO A 15 11.41 12.71 15.10
N LYS A 16 11.35 13.96 15.56
CA LYS A 16 11.58 15.11 14.70
C LYS A 16 13.04 15.17 14.25
N VAL A 17 13.23 15.33 12.96
CA VAL A 17 14.55 15.54 12.33
C VAL A 17 14.86 17.03 12.15
N ALA A 18 16.05 17.36 11.66
CA ALA A 18 16.53 18.74 11.50
C ALA A 18 15.58 19.66 10.70
N ARG A 19 14.81 19.11 9.75
CA ARG A 19 13.78 19.83 8.98
C ARG A 19 12.39 19.78 9.61
N ASN A 20 12.27 19.35 10.89
CA ASN A 20 11.04 19.15 11.63
C ASN A 20 10.07 18.11 11.04
N PHE A 21 10.50 17.27 10.10
CA PHE A 21 9.70 16.14 9.67
C PHE A 21 9.50 15.17 10.83
N ASP A 22 8.28 14.65 10.97
CA ASP A 22 7.88 13.71 12.03
C ASP A 22 7.00 12.56 11.50
N SER A 23 6.88 12.48 10.17
CA SER A 23 6.06 11.49 9.47
C SER A 23 6.65 11.15 8.11
N VAL A 24 6.27 10.00 7.57
CA VAL A 24 6.60 9.58 6.20
C VAL A 24 5.31 9.28 5.46
N PHE A 25 5.13 9.86 4.29
CA PHE A 25 4.12 9.47 3.34
C PHE A 25 4.69 8.38 2.45
N VAL A 26 4.07 7.20 2.46
CA VAL A 26 4.53 6.01 1.76
C VAL A 26 3.59 5.69 0.62
N VAL A 27 4.15 5.51 -0.56
CA VAL A 27 3.41 5.07 -1.76
C VAL A 27 4.06 3.80 -2.28
N VAL A 28 3.26 2.77 -2.57
CA VAL A 28 3.76 1.46 -3.03
C VAL A 28 3.00 1.04 -4.28
N ASP A 29 3.73 0.72 -5.34
CA ASP A 29 3.12 0.09 -6.50
C ASP A 29 2.66 -1.34 -6.17
N TRP A 30 1.40 -1.63 -6.44
CA TRP A 30 0.82 -2.93 -6.16
C TRP A 30 1.49 -4.06 -6.95
N PHE A 31 1.89 -3.80 -8.19
CA PHE A 31 2.45 -4.81 -9.08
C PHE A 31 3.93 -5.09 -8.79
N SER A 32 4.78 -4.07 -8.86
CA SER A 32 6.22 -4.23 -8.67
C SER A 32 6.64 -4.33 -7.20
N LYS A 33 5.79 -3.87 -6.26
CA LYS A 33 6.11 -3.69 -4.83
C LYS A 33 7.16 -2.60 -4.59
N ARG A 34 7.38 -1.71 -5.55
CA ARG A 34 8.33 -0.60 -5.42
C ARG A 34 7.78 0.46 -4.47
N PRO A 35 8.49 0.78 -3.38
CA PRO A 35 8.11 1.85 -2.49
C PRO A 35 8.66 3.20 -2.93
N ILE A 36 7.96 4.26 -2.57
CA ILE A 36 8.42 5.66 -2.57
C ILE A 36 8.09 6.22 -1.20
N SER A 37 9.11 6.60 -0.42
CA SER A 37 8.99 7.11 0.94
C SER A 37 9.33 8.60 0.99
N ILE A 38 8.35 9.43 1.36
CA ILE A 38 8.43 10.88 1.30
C ILE A 38 8.38 11.44 2.72
N PRO A 39 9.43 12.11 3.24
CA PRO A 39 9.38 12.73 4.55
C PRO A 39 8.38 13.90 4.55
N CYS A 40 7.52 13.95 5.56
CA CYS A 40 6.47 14.94 5.67
C CYS A 40 6.19 15.32 7.13
N TYR A 41 5.18 16.14 7.35
CA TYR A 41 4.72 16.53 8.67
C TYR A 41 3.44 15.76 9.03
N LYS A 42 3.28 15.42 10.30
CA LYS A 42 2.01 14.88 10.82
C LYS A 42 0.83 15.82 10.56
N THR A 43 1.10 17.13 10.46
CA THR A 43 0.11 18.16 10.17
C THR A 43 -0.15 18.36 8.68
N THR A 44 0.49 17.58 7.80
CA THR A 44 0.24 17.65 6.35
C THR A 44 -1.23 17.37 6.08
N ASP A 45 -1.90 18.35 5.49
CA ASP A 45 -3.30 18.25 5.09
C ASP A 45 -3.45 17.60 3.69
N ALA A 46 -4.67 17.50 3.21
CA ALA A 46 -4.94 16.88 1.91
C ALA A 46 -4.32 17.65 0.74
N ALA A 47 -4.20 18.97 0.83
CA ALA A 47 -3.56 19.78 -0.22
C ALA A 47 -2.04 19.55 -0.24
N GLY A 48 -1.41 19.53 0.93
CA GLY A 48 0.01 19.18 1.08
C GLY A 48 0.30 17.76 0.62
N MET A 49 -0.58 16.79 0.93
CA MET A 49 -0.47 15.41 0.43
C MET A 49 -0.56 15.35 -1.10
N ALA A 50 -1.49 16.08 -1.71
CA ALA A 50 -1.62 16.14 -3.17
C ALA A 50 -0.36 16.73 -3.83
N GLN A 51 0.24 17.77 -3.22
CA GLN A 51 1.49 18.33 -3.70
C GLN A 51 2.63 17.29 -3.65
N LEU A 52 2.81 16.60 -2.52
CA LEU A 52 3.81 15.54 -2.38
C LEU A 52 3.58 14.41 -3.40
N PHE A 53 2.32 14.03 -3.63
CA PHE A 53 1.97 13.05 -4.64
C PHE A 53 2.37 13.49 -6.04
N VAL A 54 2.08 14.74 -6.41
CA VAL A 54 2.45 15.27 -7.74
C VAL A 54 3.96 15.32 -7.91
N GLU A 55 4.70 15.81 -6.91
CA GLU A 55 6.16 15.98 -6.98
C GLU A 55 6.94 14.66 -7.00
N HIS A 56 6.49 13.65 -6.26
CA HIS A 56 7.28 12.44 -6.06
C HIS A 56 6.75 11.22 -6.80
N VAL A 57 5.47 11.21 -7.16
CA VAL A 57 4.84 10.05 -7.82
C VAL A 57 4.37 10.41 -9.22
N TYR A 58 3.45 11.36 -9.34
CA TYR A 58 2.80 11.68 -10.61
C TYR A 58 3.80 12.12 -11.69
N GLN A 59 4.76 12.98 -11.36
CA GLN A 59 5.75 13.45 -12.33
C GLN A 59 6.64 12.34 -12.90
N HIS A 60 6.78 11.21 -12.21
CA HIS A 60 7.66 10.10 -12.61
C HIS A 60 6.89 8.92 -13.20
N GLN A 61 5.67 8.67 -12.71
CA GLN A 61 4.92 7.46 -13.01
C GLN A 61 3.58 7.74 -13.71
N GLY A 62 3.13 9.00 -13.73
CA GLY A 62 1.81 9.38 -14.24
C GLY A 62 0.70 9.12 -13.22
N ALA A 63 -0.56 9.25 -13.68
CA ALA A 63 -1.73 8.98 -12.85
C ALA A 63 -2.01 7.47 -12.76
N PRO A 64 -2.15 6.90 -11.55
CA PRO A 64 -2.64 5.54 -11.41
C PRO A 64 -4.13 5.46 -11.77
N THR A 65 -4.61 4.29 -12.12
CA THR A 65 -6.05 4.04 -12.32
C THR A 65 -6.76 3.92 -10.96
N THR A 66 -6.09 3.33 -9.97
CA THR A 66 -6.65 3.06 -8.64
C THR A 66 -5.67 3.42 -7.55
N ILE A 67 -6.17 4.10 -6.52
CA ILE A 67 -5.46 4.32 -5.26
C ILE A 67 -6.19 3.58 -4.14
N VAL A 68 -5.44 2.81 -3.36
CA VAL A 68 -5.91 2.14 -2.15
C VAL A 68 -5.25 2.84 -0.95
N SER A 69 -6.04 3.26 0.04
CA SER A 69 -5.54 3.89 1.27
C SER A 69 -6.41 3.51 2.45
N ASP A 70 -5.94 3.79 3.65
CA ASP A 70 -6.77 3.74 4.85
C ASP A 70 -7.83 4.87 4.88
N CYS A 71 -8.64 4.90 5.93
CA CYS A 71 -9.62 5.97 6.16
C CYS A 71 -9.00 7.14 6.92
N GLY A 72 -7.74 7.47 6.72
CA GLY A 72 -7.11 8.64 7.32
C GLY A 72 -7.79 9.95 6.89
N PRO A 73 -7.79 11.00 7.76
CA PRO A 73 -8.49 12.27 7.48
C PRO A 73 -8.11 12.92 6.15
N GLN A 74 -6.85 12.76 5.72
CA GLN A 74 -6.34 13.29 4.48
C GLN A 74 -6.98 12.62 3.26
N PHE A 75 -7.15 11.28 3.32
CA PHE A 75 -7.66 10.47 2.23
C PHE A 75 -9.19 10.56 2.05
N ILE A 76 -9.93 10.85 3.14
CA ILE A 76 -11.39 11.01 3.11
C ILE A 76 -11.85 12.45 2.87
N SER A 77 -10.91 13.40 2.68
CA SER A 77 -11.25 14.80 2.48
C SER A 77 -11.91 15.05 1.13
N ASP A 78 -12.81 16.02 1.08
CA ASP A 78 -13.47 16.44 -0.17
C ASP A 78 -12.43 16.93 -1.20
N PHE A 79 -11.38 17.63 -0.73
CA PHE A 79 -10.29 18.09 -1.59
C PHE A 79 -9.60 16.92 -2.31
N TRP A 80 -9.20 15.88 -1.56
CA TRP A 80 -8.52 14.72 -2.14
C TRP A 80 -9.43 13.93 -3.10
N SER A 81 -10.69 13.78 -2.71
CA SER A 81 -11.69 13.11 -3.54
C SER A 81 -11.88 13.83 -4.88
N GLU A 82 -12.01 15.16 -4.87
CA GLU A 82 -12.18 15.95 -6.10
C GLU A 82 -10.89 15.98 -6.94
N PHE A 83 -9.71 16.05 -6.28
CA PHE A 83 -8.42 15.95 -6.96
C PHE A 83 -8.28 14.64 -7.74
N CYS A 84 -8.58 13.52 -7.09
CA CYS A 84 -8.53 12.20 -7.74
C CYS A 84 -9.56 12.08 -8.87
N LYS A 85 -10.76 12.61 -8.69
CA LYS A 85 -11.80 12.62 -9.70
C LYS A 85 -11.41 13.42 -10.95
N ILE A 86 -10.76 14.57 -10.78
CA ILE A 86 -10.23 15.38 -11.90
C ILE A 86 -9.18 14.59 -12.69
N LEU A 87 -8.33 13.83 -12.00
CA LEU A 87 -7.30 12.98 -12.62
C LEU A 87 -7.85 11.65 -13.16
N GLY A 88 -9.15 11.37 -12.97
CA GLY A 88 -9.74 10.09 -13.37
C GLY A 88 -9.32 8.89 -12.53
N ILE A 89 -8.87 9.12 -11.29
CA ILE A 89 -8.35 8.10 -10.37
C ILE A 89 -9.49 7.53 -9.53
N GLN A 90 -9.63 6.22 -9.47
CA GLN A 90 -10.58 5.54 -8.59
C GLN A 90 -9.99 5.37 -7.19
N LEU A 91 -10.63 5.99 -6.18
CA LEU A 91 -10.27 5.76 -4.77
C LEU A 91 -10.94 4.50 -4.23
N LYS A 92 -10.16 3.67 -3.56
CA LYS A 92 -10.63 2.52 -2.78
C LYS A 92 -10.16 2.68 -1.34
N LEU A 93 -11.05 3.10 -0.47
CA LEU A 93 -10.77 3.21 0.95
C LEU A 93 -10.82 1.80 1.57
N SER A 94 -9.71 1.40 2.19
CA SER A 94 -9.63 0.15 2.95
C SER A 94 -10.32 0.36 4.29
N THR A 95 -11.37 -0.41 4.55
CA THR A 95 -11.95 -0.46 5.89
C THR A 95 -11.14 -1.45 6.73
N ALA A 96 -11.02 -1.19 8.05
CA ALA A 96 -10.23 -1.98 9.01
C ALA A 96 -10.55 -3.49 9.07
N HIS A 97 -11.45 -3.99 8.23
CA HIS A 97 -11.89 -5.38 8.18
C HIS A 97 -11.46 -6.16 6.92
N HIS A 98 -10.81 -5.53 5.95
CA HIS A 98 -10.23 -6.25 4.81
C HIS A 98 -8.73 -6.46 5.02
N GLY A 99 -8.37 -7.39 5.90
CA GLY A 99 -6.98 -7.72 6.26
C GLY A 99 -6.06 -8.12 5.09
N GLN A 100 -6.58 -8.31 3.88
CA GLN A 100 -5.78 -8.54 2.68
C GLN A 100 -5.24 -7.23 2.07
N THR A 101 -5.93 -6.12 2.26
CA THR A 101 -5.54 -4.81 1.70
C THR A 101 -4.60 -4.08 2.67
N ASP A 102 -4.88 -4.13 3.97
CA ASP A 102 -4.03 -3.54 5.02
C ASP A 102 -2.72 -4.30 5.21
N GLY A 103 -2.73 -5.63 5.04
CA GLY A 103 -1.56 -6.46 5.25
C GLY A 103 -0.36 -6.10 4.36
N GLN A 104 -0.58 -5.57 3.16
CA GLN A 104 0.54 -5.19 2.28
C GLN A 104 1.17 -3.86 2.71
N THR A 105 0.36 -2.88 3.09
CA THR A 105 0.85 -1.58 3.55
C THR A 105 1.53 -1.72 4.92
N GLU A 106 0.97 -2.51 5.82
CA GLU A 106 1.59 -2.83 7.12
C GLU A 106 2.94 -3.54 6.95
N ILE A 107 3.05 -4.49 6.02
CA ILE A 107 4.30 -5.16 5.67
C ILE A 107 5.32 -4.13 5.17
N VAL A 108 4.95 -3.21 4.28
CA VAL A 108 5.87 -2.18 3.77
C VAL A 108 6.31 -1.24 4.89
N ASN A 109 5.41 -0.79 5.75
CA ASN A 109 5.74 0.07 6.88
C ASN A 109 6.68 -0.63 7.87
N GLN A 110 6.46 -1.91 8.16
CA GLN A 110 7.37 -2.74 8.95
C GLN A 110 8.73 -2.91 8.27
N HIS A 111 8.76 -3.10 6.95
CA HIS A 111 9.99 -3.21 6.16
C HIS A 111 10.80 -1.92 6.21
N ILE A 112 10.17 -0.75 6.05
CA ILE A 112 10.85 0.54 6.16
C ILE A 112 11.45 0.69 7.56
N ALA A 113 10.66 0.50 8.61
CA ALA A 113 11.13 0.60 9.99
C ALA A 113 12.27 -0.38 10.30
N THR A 114 12.17 -1.63 9.83
CA THR A 114 13.19 -2.66 10.05
C THR A 114 14.50 -2.33 9.32
N ARG A 115 14.41 -1.79 8.11
CA ARG A 115 15.59 -1.45 7.29
C ARG A 115 16.29 -0.18 7.74
N ILE A 116 15.54 0.81 8.24
CA ILE A 116 16.11 2.04 8.78
C ILE A 116 16.81 1.77 10.12
N ARG A 117 16.25 0.90 10.97
CA ARG A 117 16.70 0.66 12.35
C ARG A 117 18.20 0.39 12.51
N PRO A 118 18.89 -0.38 11.66
CA PRO A 118 20.32 -0.62 11.79
C PRO A 118 21.19 0.62 11.51
N PHE A 119 20.69 1.61 10.80
CA PHE A 119 21.44 2.78 10.33
C PHE A 119 21.08 4.07 11.08
N ILE A 120 20.00 4.04 11.86
CA ILE A 120 19.56 5.18 12.68
C ILE A 120 20.56 5.40 13.81
N ASN A 121 20.93 6.66 14.01
CA ASN A 121 21.73 7.07 15.18
C ASN A 121 20.93 6.95 16.49
N HIS A 122 21.60 7.08 17.65
CA HIS A 122 20.95 6.98 18.95
C HIS A 122 19.84 8.03 19.18
N HIS A 123 19.98 9.21 18.59
CA HIS A 123 19.01 10.30 18.70
C HIS A 123 17.83 10.15 17.74
N GLN A 124 17.92 9.24 16.77
CA GLN A 124 16.90 8.94 15.77
C GLN A 124 16.49 10.19 14.94
N ASP A 125 17.42 11.11 14.72
CA ASP A 125 17.18 12.38 14.03
C ASP A 125 17.69 12.43 12.58
N ASN A 126 18.19 11.28 12.06
CA ASN A 126 18.74 11.15 10.71
C ASN A 126 17.89 10.26 9.77
N TRP A 127 16.72 9.79 10.20
CA TRP A 127 15.93 8.83 9.42
C TRP A 127 15.48 9.38 8.06
N SER A 128 15.17 10.66 7.95
CA SER A 128 14.71 11.26 6.69
C SER A 128 15.78 11.25 5.59
N GLU A 129 17.06 11.32 5.97
CA GLU A 129 18.18 11.29 5.03
C GLU A 129 18.46 9.85 4.54
N LEU A 130 18.03 8.86 5.31
CA LEU A 130 18.20 7.43 4.98
C LEU A 130 17.12 6.88 4.04
N LEU A 131 15.95 7.54 3.94
CA LEU A 131 14.81 7.05 3.15
C LEU A 131 15.18 6.71 1.69
N PRO A 132 15.93 7.55 0.93
CA PRO A 132 16.29 7.20 -0.44
C PRO A 132 17.14 5.93 -0.54
N MET A 133 18.03 5.68 0.41
CA MET A 133 18.85 4.47 0.46
C MET A 133 18.01 3.25 0.80
N VAL A 134 17.05 3.40 1.71
CA VAL A 134 16.12 2.34 2.11
C VAL A 134 15.19 1.96 0.97
N ASP A 135 14.65 2.94 0.27
CA ASP A 135 13.80 2.72 -0.92
C ASP A 135 14.58 2.03 -2.03
N PHE A 136 15.83 2.48 -2.28
CA PHE A 136 16.69 1.81 -3.26
C PHE A 136 16.99 0.34 -2.84
N ALA A 137 17.35 0.11 -1.60
CA ALA A 137 17.59 -1.24 -1.09
C ALA A 137 16.31 -2.11 -1.16
N ALA A 138 15.14 -1.53 -0.89
CA ALA A 138 13.86 -2.21 -1.05
C ALA A 138 13.56 -2.54 -2.51
N ALA A 139 13.89 -1.63 -3.43
CA ALA A 139 13.68 -1.84 -4.85
C ALA A 139 14.66 -2.85 -5.47
N ALA A 140 15.88 -2.94 -4.93
CA ALA A 140 16.94 -3.82 -5.46
C ALA A 140 16.85 -5.28 -4.97
N LEU A 141 16.11 -5.55 -3.88
CA LEU A 141 15.99 -6.91 -3.35
C LEU A 141 14.73 -7.61 -3.89
N PRO A 142 14.81 -8.90 -4.24
CA PRO A 142 13.64 -9.67 -4.66
C PRO A 142 12.57 -9.69 -3.58
N SER A 143 11.32 -9.45 -3.97
CA SER A 143 10.16 -9.63 -3.10
C SER A 143 9.75 -11.10 -3.05
N GLU A 144 9.35 -11.60 -1.88
CA GLU A 144 8.85 -12.97 -1.73
C GLU A 144 7.61 -13.25 -2.59
N THR A 145 6.80 -12.23 -2.86
CA THR A 145 5.58 -12.35 -3.66
C THR A 145 5.87 -12.42 -5.16
N THR A 146 6.82 -11.63 -5.64
CA THR A 146 7.10 -11.51 -7.08
C THR A 146 8.27 -12.38 -7.53
N LEU A 147 9.12 -12.80 -6.58
CA LEU A 147 10.40 -13.51 -6.79
C LEU A 147 11.36 -12.75 -7.72
N ALA A 148 11.11 -11.46 -7.90
CA ALA A 148 11.93 -10.54 -8.68
C ALA A 148 12.10 -9.22 -7.92
N SER A 149 13.16 -8.48 -8.23
CA SER A 149 13.36 -7.17 -7.63
C SER A 149 12.33 -6.17 -8.19
N PRO A 150 11.76 -5.28 -7.35
CA PRO A 150 10.92 -4.19 -7.81
C PRO A 150 11.59 -3.35 -8.91
N PHE A 151 12.90 -3.18 -8.84
CA PHE A 151 13.67 -2.43 -9.82
C PHE A 151 13.67 -3.12 -11.20
N LEU A 152 13.89 -4.43 -11.23
CA LEU A 152 13.83 -5.21 -12.47
C LEU A 152 12.44 -5.16 -13.11
N ILE A 153 11.39 -5.27 -12.29
CA ILE A 153 10.01 -5.23 -12.78
C ILE A 153 9.66 -3.85 -13.36
N ASP A 154 10.15 -2.79 -12.74
CA ASP A 154 9.85 -1.41 -13.13
C ASP A 154 10.72 -0.92 -14.29
N CYS A 155 12.02 -1.23 -14.27
CA CYS A 155 13.00 -0.71 -15.23
C CYS A 155 13.41 -1.71 -16.31
N GLY A 156 13.19 -3.02 -16.10
CA GLY A 156 13.57 -4.08 -17.04
C GLY A 156 15.04 -4.53 -16.91
N TYR A 157 15.78 -4.02 -15.94
CA TYR A 157 17.14 -4.41 -15.63
C TYR A 157 17.40 -4.33 -14.12
N GLU A 158 18.39 -5.07 -13.60
CA GLU A 158 18.82 -4.94 -12.22
C GLU A 158 19.69 -3.69 -12.04
N PRO A 159 19.55 -2.96 -10.91
CA PRO A 159 20.38 -1.80 -10.67
C PRO A 159 21.82 -2.22 -10.46
N TRP A 160 22.74 -1.54 -11.14
CA TRP A 160 24.15 -1.70 -10.82
C TRP A 160 24.46 -1.03 -9.49
N THR A 161 25.18 -1.76 -8.63
CA THR A 161 25.65 -1.21 -7.34
C THR A 161 27.17 -1.10 -7.36
N SER A 162 27.73 -0.12 -6.62
CA SER A 162 29.18 0.05 -6.49
C SER A 162 29.88 -1.13 -5.79
N PHE A 163 29.11 -2.09 -5.28
CA PHE A 163 29.61 -3.33 -4.65
C PHE A 163 29.60 -4.53 -5.59
N ASP A 164 29.11 -4.39 -6.80
CA ASP A 164 29.14 -5.43 -7.81
C ASP A 164 30.58 -5.55 -8.33
N TRP A 165 31.30 -6.58 -7.87
CA TRP A 165 32.68 -6.85 -8.23
C TRP A 165 32.84 -7.53 -9.59
N HIS A 166 31.76 -7.72 -10.34
CA HIS A 166 31.84 -8.22 -11.70
C HIS A 166 32.39 -7.13 -12.61
N PRO A 167 33.46 -7.41 -13.39
CA PRO A 167 33.92 -6.45 -14.39
C PRO A 167 32.73 -6.12 -15.29
N ILE A 168 32.47 -4.83 -15.45
CA ILE A 168 31.53 -4.37 -16.48
C ILE A 168 32.08 -4.95 -17.78
N ASP A 169 31.30 -5.78 -18.45
CA ASP A 169 31.65 -6.25 -19.79
C ASP A 169 31.56 -5.06 -20.74
N ASN A 170 32.64 -4.26 -20.77
CA ASN A 170 32.78 -3.12 -21.66
C ASN A 170 32.84 -3.52 -23.12
N THR A 171 32.66 -4.82 -23.42
CA THR A 171 32.63 -5.34 -24.80
C THR A 171 31.31 -5.08 -25.51
N LEU A 172 30.29 -4.57 -24.81
CA LEU A 172 29.08 -4.08 -25.44
C LEU A 172 29.26 -2.59 -25.78
N PRO A 173 29.61 -2.24 -27.01
CA PRO A 173 29.74 -0.85 -27.43
C PRO A 173 28.37 -0.16 -27.28
N TRP A 174 28.38 1.02 -26.68
CA TRP A 174 27.17 1.89 -26.50
C TRP A 174 26.51 2.25 -27.84
N ASP A 175 27.18 2.04 -28.95
CA ASP A 175 26.75 2.31 -30.32
C ASP A 175 25.98 1.16 -31.00
N ARG A 176 25.81 0.00 -30.31
CA ARG A 176 25.10 -1.18 -30.86
C ARG A 176 23.62 -1.30 -30.52
N TRP A 177 23.06 -0.42 -29.70
CA TRP A 177 21.58 -0.40 -29.43
C TRP A 177 20.81 0.23 -30.60
N VAL A 178 21.21 -0.02 -31.83
CA VAL A 178 20.68 0.66 -33.01
C VAL A 178 19.85 -0.25 -33.90
N SER A 179 19.73 -1.54 -33.60
CA SER A 179 18.90 -2.40 -34.42
C SER A 179 17.48 -2.53 -33.87
N TRP A 180 16.50 -2.49 -34.78
CA TRP A 180 15.10 -2.80 -34.50
C TRP A 180 14.94 -4.15 -33.76
N GLU A 181 15.77 -5.12 -34.07
CA GLU A 181 15.78 -6.45 -33.47
C GLU A 181 16.20 -6.43 -32.00
N ASP A 182 17.14 -5.56 -31.61
CA ASP A 182 17.57 -5.42 -30.22
C ASP A 182 16.45 -4.76 -29.38
N ALA A 183 15.78 -3.76 -29.92
CA ALA A 183 14.64 -3.13 -29.27
C ALA A 183 13.50 -4.15 -29.05
N GLN A 184 13.18 -4.96 -30.06
CA GLN A 184 12.18 -6.02 -29.92
C GLN A 184 12.58 -7.08 -28.87
N ARG A 185 13.87 -7.44 -28.79
CA ARG A 185 14.39 -8.39 -27.80
C ARG A 185 14.23 -7.86 -26.37
N VAL A 186 14.51 -6.57 -26.16
CA VAL A 186 14.31 -5.91 -24.85
C VAL A 186 12.84 -5.89 -24.47
N VAL A 187 11.95 -5.45 -25.37
CA VAL A 187 10.51 -5.43 -25.14
C VAL A 187 9.98 -6.83 -24.79
N LYS A 188 10.37 -7.83 -25.57
CA LYS A 188 9.97 -9.22 -25.33
C LYS A 188 10.45 -9.72 -23.96
N LYS A 189 11.70 -9.41 -23.58
CA LYS A 189 12.24 -9.76 -22.26
C LYS A 189 11.42 -9.11 -21.13
N MET A 190 11.03 -7.85 -21.27
CA MET A 190 10.17 -7.18 -20.29
C MET A 190 8.79 -7.82 -20.20
N GLU A 191 8.18 -8.15 -21.33
CA GLU A 191 6.87 -8.84 -21.34
C GLU A 191 6.95 -10.22 -20.66
N ASP A 192 8.01 -10.99 -20.90
CA ASP A 192 8.22 -12.30 -20.28
C ASP A 192 8.42 -12.16 -18.77
N ILE A 193 9.18 -11.16 -18.31
CA ILE A 193 9.32 -10.84 -16.88
C ILE A 193 7.96 -10.51 -16.28
N TRP A 194 7.18 -9.64 -16.88
CA TRP A 194 5.87 -9.23 -16.37
C TRP A 194 4.88 -10.40 -16.29
N LYS A 195 4.87 -11.29 -17.29
CA LYS A 195 4.04 -12.51 -17.25
C LYS A 195 4.44 -13.42 -16.09
N THR A 196 5.74 -13.62 -15.89
CA THR A 196 6.24 -14.45 -14.78
C THR A 196 5.88 -13.85 -13.44
N VAL A 197 6.04 -12.52 -13.28
CA VAL A 197 5.66 -11.79 -12.05
C VAL A 197 4.17 -11.91 -11.78
N GLN A 198 3.33 -11.76 -12.80
CA GLN A 198 1.88 -11.91 -12.66
C GLN A 198 1.50 -13.32 -12.17
N GLN A 199 2.08 -14.36 -12.76
CA GLN A 199 1.86 -15.75 -12.32
C GLN A 199 2.29 -15.98 -10.87
N ASN A 200 3.43 -15.42 -10.47
CA ASN A 200 3.93 -15.52 -9.09
C ASN A 200 3.01 -14.79 -8.10
N ILE A 201 2.47 -13.63 -8.48
CA ILE A 201 1.49 -12.90 -7.67
C ILE A 201 0.21 -13.72 -7.50
N GLU A 202 -0.34 -14.28 -8.58
CA GLU A 202 -1.54 -15.12 -8.54
C GLU A 202 -1.33 -16.34 -7.65
N HIS A 203 -0.19 -17.02 -7.78
CA HIS A 203 0.17 -18.16 -6.94
C HIS A 203 0.30 -17.77 -5.46
N SER A 204 0.97 -16.66 -5.16
CA SER A 204 1.09 -16.15 -3.78
C SER A 204 -0.27 -15.79 -3.19
N GLN A 205 -1.16 -15.18 -3.97
CA GLN A 205 -2.54 -14.88 -3.53
C GLN A 205 -3.34 -16.15 -3.24
N GLU A 206 -3.18 -17.20 -4.04
CA GLU A 206 -3.83 -18.50 -3.81
C GLU A 206 -3.34 -19.14 -2.51
N ILE A 207 -2.04 -19.14 -2.24
CA ILE A 207 -1.47 -19.63 -0.98
C ILE A 207 -2.03 -18.85 0.22
N GLN A 208 -2.05 -17.50 0.13
CA GLN A 208 -2.59 -16.64 1.18
C GLN A 208 -4.07 -16.90 1.42
N LYS A 209 -4.87 -17.01 0.35
CA LYS A 209 -6.29 -17.36 0.42
C LYS A 209 -6.48 -18.70 1.13
N ASN A 210 -5.78 -19.74 0.68
CA ASN A 210 -5.87 -21.08 1.27
C ASN A 210 -5.46 -21.12 2.74
N SER A 211 -4.48 -20.28 3.13
CA SER A 211 -4.08 -20.15 4.53
C SER A 211 -5.13 -19.43 5.38
N ALA A 212 -5.71 -18.35 4.85
CA ALA A 212 -6.77 -17.59 5.52
C ALA A 212 -8.05 -18.46 5.68
N ASP A 213 -8.41 -19.19 4.63
CA ASP A 213 -9.66 -19.99 4.62
C ASP A 213 -9.60 -21.17 5.59
N LYS A 214 -8.40 -21.69 5.93
CA LYS A 214 -8.24 -22.74 6.98
C LYS A 214 -8.74 -22.30 8.36
N HIS A 215 -8.71 -21.03 8.65
CA HIS A 215 -9.09 -20.44 9.95
C HIS A 215 -10.43 -19.70 9.89
N ARG A 216 -11.03 -19.56 8.71
CA ARG A 216 -12.35 -18.94 8.53
C ARG A 216 -13.43 -19.94 8.90
N ARG A 217 -14.35 -19.51 9.77
CA ARG A 217 -15.66 -20.16 9.93
C ARG A 217 -16.58 -19.59 8.87
N GLU A 218 -17.28 -20.44 8.13
CA GLU A 218 -18.39 -19.99 7.29
C GLU A 218 -19.48 -19.47 8.24
N PRO A 219 -19.88 -18.21 8.11
CA PRO A 219 -20.93 -17.67 8.95
C PRO A 219 -22.28 -18.22 8.48
N ASP A 220 -23.08 -18.72 9.40
CA ASP A 220 -24.43 -19.25 9.13
C ASP A 220 -25.50 -18.15 9.01
N PHE A 221 -25.10 -16.89 8.81
CA PHE A 221 -26.03 -15.77 8.74
C PHE A 221 -26.68 -15.64 7.36
N GLN A 222 -27.98 -15.37 7.35
CA GLN A 222 -28.77 -15.14 6.14
C GLN A 222 -29.30 -13.71 6.09
N VAL A 223 -29.62 -13.23 4.88
CA VAL A 223 -30.28 -11.94 4.69
C VAL A 223 -31.63 -11.96 5.41
N GLY A 224 -31.87 -10.96 6.26
CA GLY A 224 -33.04 -10.90 7.15
C GLY A 224 -32.76 -11.26 8.59
N ASP A 225 -31.64 -11.91 8.88
CA ASP A 225 -31.27 -12.23 10.27
C ASP A 225 -30.89 -10.97 11.05
N HIS A 226 -31.02 -11.06 12.38
CA HIS A 226 -30.66 -9.99 13.29
C HIS A 226 -29.37 -10.37 14.01
N VAL A 227 -28.37 -9.48 13.92
CA VAL A 227 -27.02 -9.70 14.47
C VAL A 227 -26.61 -8.58 15.43
N TRP A 228 -25.74 -8.92 16.37
CA TRP A 228 -25.12 -7.96 17.27
C TRP A 228 -23.78 -7.51 16.73
N LEU A 229 -23.53 -6.18 16.72
CA LEU A 229 -22.29 -5.59 16.26
C LEU A 229 -21.32 -5.42 17.45
N SER A 230 -20.09 -5.91 17.29
CA SER A 230 -19.03 -5.72 18.30
C SER A 230 -18.49 -4.29 18.27
N MET A 231 -18.48 -3.65 19.44
CA MET A 231 -17.95 -2.28 19.62
C MET A 231 -16.45 -2.24 19.90
N LYS A 232 -15.74 -3.36 19.79
CA LYS A 232 -14.31 -3.46 20.14
C LYS A 232 -13.44 -2.41 19.46
N HIS A 233 -13.74 -2.07 18.21
CA HIS A 233 -12.95 -1.17 17.37
C HIS A 233 -13.60 0.21 17.15
N TYR A 234 -14.77 0.48 17.75
CA TYR A 234 -15.50 1.73 17.58
C TYR A 234 -15.36 2.66 18.79
N LYS A 235 -15.37 3.97 18.52
CA LYS A 235 -15.43 4.99 19.56
C LYS A 235 -16.90 5.25 19.90
N SER A 236 -17.23 5.19 21.18
CA SER A 236 -18.51 5.62 21.72
C SER A 236 -18.34 6.92 22.47
N ASP A 237 -19.46 7.60 22.79
CA ASP A 237 -19.48 8.82 23.62
C ASP A 237 -19.29 8.54 25.13
N TRP A 238 -19.03 7.27 25.49
CA TRP A 238 -18.83 6.90 26.89
C TRP A 238 -17.44 7.32 27.39
N PRO A 239 -17.35 7.87 28.64
CA PRO A 239 -16.09 8.34 29.19
C PRO A 239 -15.01 7.28 29.36
N SER A 240 -15.40 6.01 29.51
CA SER A 240 -14.46 4.88 29.65
C SER A 240 -14.88 3.69 28.79
N LYS A 241 -14.02 3.30 27.87
CA LYS A 241 -14.23 2.14 26.99
C LYS A 241 -14.31 0.81 27.75
N LYS A 242 -13.73 0.73 28.96
CA LYS A 242 -13.78 -0.48 29.81
C LYS A 242 -15.16 -0.77 30.38
N LEU A 243 -16.00 0.25 30.50
CA LEU A 243 -17.37 0.17 31.05
C LEU A 243 -18.43 0.37 29.98
N ASP A 244 -18.02 0.46 28.71
CA ASP A 244 -18.88 0.61 27.55
C ASP A 244 -19.50 -0.72 27.13
N ASN A 245 -20.60 -0.65 26.38
CA ASN A 245 -21.24 -1.82 25.79
C ASN A 245 -20.29 -2.48 24.80
N GLN A 246 -20.01 -3.78 24.97
CA GLN A 246 -19.17 -4.54 24.06
C GLN A 246 -19.86 -4.89 22.74
N MET A 247 -21.19 -4.94 22.77
CA MET A 247 -22.04 -5.29 21.65
C MET A 247 -23.23 -4.34 21.59
N ILE A 248 -23.65 -3.98 20.38
CA ILE A 248 -24.85 -3.18 20.12
C ILE A 248 -25.71 -3.87 19.06
N GLY A 249 -27.00 -3.64 19.11
CA GLY A 249 -27.98 -4.24 18.22
C GLY A 249 -29.24 -4.68 18.94
N PRO A 250 -30.03 -5.59 18.38
CA PRO A 250 -29.76 -6.30 17.12
C PRO A 250 -29.99 -5.43 15.88
N PHE A 251 -29.19 -5.62 14.83
CA PHE A 251 -29.34 -4.99 13.52
C PHE A 251 -29.66 -6.03 12.46
N GLN A 252 -30.53 -5.71 11.51
CA GLN A 252 -30.93 -6.63 10.45
C GLN A 252 -29.90 -6.64 9.32
N ILE A 253 -29.61 -7.83 8.82
CA ILE A 253 -28.80 -8.05 7.61
C ILE A 253 -29.65 -7.73 6.40
N THR A 254 -29.25 -6.74 5.59
CA THR A 254 -29.97 -6.33 4.38
C THR A 254 -29.45 -6.99 3.13
N GLU A 255 -28.15 -7.22 3.04
CA GLU A 255 -27.50 -7.79 1.86
C GLU A 255 -26.24 -8.58 2.25
N GLN A 256 -25.89 -9.60 1.46
CA GLN A 256 -24.65 -10.32 1.57
C GLN A 256 -23.78 -10.06 0.32
N VAL A 257 -22.56 -9.56 0.54
CA VAL A 257 -21.59 -9.29 -0.53
C VAL A 257 -20.32 -10.11 -0.26
N GLY A 258 -20.21 -11.27 -0.90
CA GLY A 258 -19.14 -12.22 -0.65
C GLY A 258 -19.18 -12.77 0.78
N HIS A 259 -18.17 -12.53 1.58
CA HIS A 259 -18.12 -12.90 3.00
C HIS A 259 -18.53 -11.76 3.96
N ALA A 260 -18.92 -10.60 3.44
CA ALA A 260 -19.35 -9.46 4.22
C ALA A 260 -20.86 -9.26 4.15
N TYR A 261 -21.42 -8.61 5.18
CA TYR A 261 -22.86 -8.37 5.34
C TYR A 261 -23.14 -6.89 5.50
N TRP A 262 -24.15 -6.39 4.79
CA TRP A 262 -24.71 -5.07 5.01
C TRP A 262 -25.71 -5.11 6.15
N LEU A 263 -25.54 -4.21 7.12
CA LEU A 263 -26.45 -4.07 8.24
C LEU A 263 -27.29 -2.80 8.12
N ASP A 264 -28.56 -2.87 8.51
CA ASP A 264 -29.44 -1.72 8.63
C ASP A 264 -29.10 -0.96 9.92
N LEU A 265 -28.19 0.02 9.80
CA LEU A 265 -27.74 0.83 10.92
C LEU A 265 -28.49 2.15 10.95
N PRO A 266 -28.79 2.68 12.18
CA PRO A 266 -29.37 4.02 12.33
C PRO A 266 -28.46 5.09 11.71
N LEU A 267 -29.04 6.08 11.04
CA LEU A 267 -28.31 7.22 10.43
C LEU A 267 -27.47 8.03 11.43
N THR A 268 -27.76 7.89 12.72
CA THR A 268 -26.98 8.50 13.80
C THR A 268 -25.61 7.86 14.00
N MET A 269 -25.43 6.63 13.52
CA MET A 269 -24.17 5.91 13.58
C MET A 269 -23.33 6.28 12.35
N LYS A 270 -22.27 7.08 12.57
CA LYS A 270 -21.33 7.50 11.52
C LYS A 270 -20.30 6.39 11.22
N ILE A 271 -20.76 5.18 10.93
CA ILE A 271 -19.92 4.03 10.59
C ILE A 271 -20.41 3.40 9.29
N HIS A 272 -19.51 2.74 8.58
CA HIS A 272 -19.86 2.05 7.34
C HIS A 272 -20.75 0.84 7.66
N ASN A 273 -21.74 0.58 6.82
CA ASN A 273 -22.78 -0.46 7.06
C ASN A 273 -22.32 -1.88 6.69
N MET A 274 -21.11 -2.06 6.16
CA MET A 274 -20.59 -3.37 5.74
C MET A 274 -19.65 -3.94 6.81
N PHE A 275 -19.91 -5.18 7.23
CA PHE A 275 -19.15 -5.87 8.29
C PHE A 275 -18.80 -7.29 7.87
N SER A 276 -17.64 -7.75 8.33
CA SER A 276 -17.23 -9.15 8.26
C SER A 276 -17.58 -9.85 9.59
N PRO A 277 -18.04 -11.10 9.58
CA PRO A 277 -18.38 -11.88 10.78
C PRO A 277 -17.18 -12.19 11.65
#